data_cf2f21e473190f10698672dcba42de1f
#
_entry.id   cf2f21e473190f10698672dcba42de1f
#
_cell.length_a   1.000
_cell.length_b   1.000
_cell.length_c   1.000
_cell.angle_alpha   90.00
_cell.angle_beta   90.00
_cell.angle_gamma   90.00
#
_symmetry.space_group_name_H-M   'P 1'
#
loop_
_entity.id
_entity.type
_entity.pdbx_description
1 polymer ?
#
loop_
_entity_poly.entity_id
_entity_poly.type
_entity_poly.pdbx_seq_one_letter_code
_entity_poly.pdbx_strand_id
1 'polypeptide(L)'
;MEDGNLHGLYLVVDLAVLALPLLLSFDKKVSFFKEWKYFLPVNLAVGAFFIAWDVWFTNAGVWAFNSDYLLGPTCFGLPIEECLFFFCIPYASVFTYFALRAYVKRNPLQNADGTLNVAGSILCFLLVWNFSDRWYIGITSFLTFFGLLWVTSKHKRWSSDLWLAFLVLLFPQILSNGVLTGLDFWNYPLLHSDASIVRDQIVWYHAGHNTGWRIFSMPVDDIIYGFLLIGMHVAGIEALKERKVRKQRLG
;
A
#
# COMPACT_ATOMS: atom_id res chain seq x y z
N MET A 1 -18.39 30.60 4.70
CA MET A 1 -18.90 29.31 4.23
C MET A 1 -18.89 28.41 5.42
N GLU A 2 -20.03 27.84 5.78
CA GLU A 2 -20.10 26.90 6.91
C GLU A 2 -19.09 25.80 6.66
N ASP A 3 -18.17 25.61 7.60
CA ASP A 3 -17.24 24.50 7.59
C ASP A 3 -18.09 23.24 7.75
N GLY A 4 -18.43 22.65 6.61
CA GLY A 4 -19.16 21.39 6.58
C GLY A 4 -18.34 20.40 7.39
N ASN A 5 -18.92 19.91 8.48
CA ASN A 5 -18.30 18.97 9.40
C ASN A 5 -17.91 17.70 8.60
N LEU A 6 -16.61 17.57 8.24
CA LEU A 6 -16.07 16.46 7.48
C LEU A 6 -15.64 15.30 8.38
N HIS A 7 -16.22 15.20 9.58
CA HIS A 7 -15.99 14.08 10.50
C HIS A 7 -16.23 12.74 9.78
N GLY A 8 -15.30 11.82 9.94
CA GLY A 8 -15.37 10.51 9.33
C GLY A 8 -14.98 10.47 7.83
N LEU A 9 -14.45 11.55 7.26
CA LEU A 9 -14.02 11.55 5.86
C LEU A 9 -12.96 10.46 5.59
N TYR A 10 -12.08 10.20 6.55
CA TYR A 10 -11.11 9.11 6.41
C TYR A 10 -11.82 7.77 6.21
N LEU A 11 -12.82 7.44 7.04
CA LEU A 11 -13.63 6.23 6.87
C LEU A 11 -14.32 6.18 5.50
N VAL A 12 -14.83 7.32 5.01
CA VAL A 12 -15.46 7.38 3.67
C VAL A 12 -14.45 7.02 2.58
N VAL A 13 -13.21 7.48 2.67
CA VAL A 13 -12.15 7.10 1.71
C VAL A 13 -11.88 5.60 1.76
N ASP A 14 -11.72 5.01 2.95
CA ASP A 14 -11.49 3.57 3.12
C ASP A 14 -12.63 2.74 2.52
N LEU A 15 -13.86 3.10 2.83
CA LEU A 15 -15.04 2.39 2.31
C LEU A 15 -15.20 2.57 0.80
N ALA A 16 -14.88 3.74 0.26
CA ALA A 16 -14.93 3.98 -1.19
C ALA A 16 -13.91 3.10 -1.94
N VAL A 17 -12.69 2.97 -1.40
CA VAL A 17 -11.66 2.09 -1.98
C VAL A 17 -12.08 0.63 -1.90
N LEU A 18 -12.69 0.20 -0.80
CA LEU A 18 -13.14 -1.18 -0.58
C LEU A 18 -14.37 -1.55 -1.42
N ALA A 19 -15.32 -0.63 -1.61
CA ALA A 19 -16.67 -0.94 -2.10
C ALA A 19 -16.68 -1.67 -3.44
N LEU A 20 -16.02 -1.13 -4.46
CA LEU A 20 -16.01 -1.74 -5.80
C LEU A 20 -15.28 -3.10 -5.82
N PRO A 21 -14.08 -3.26 -5.25
CA PRO A 21 -13.41 -4.55 -5.11
C PRO A 21 -14.24 -5.60 -4.36
N LEU A 22 -14.92 -5.19 -3.30
CA LEU A 22 -15.77 -6.10 -2.52
C LEU A 22 -16.96 -6.60 -3.35
N LEU A 23 -17.67 -5.71 -4.04
CA LEU A 23 -18.78 -6.07 -4.91
C LEU A 23 -18.31 -7.00 -6.06
N LEU A 24 -17.18 -6.68 -6.69
CA LEU A 24 -16.63 -7.46 -7.79
C LEU A 24 -15.93 -8.76 -7.33
N SER A 25 -15.75 -8.97 -6.04
CA SER A 25 -15.20 -10.23 -5.51
C SER A 25 -16.05 -11.46 -5.85
N PHE A 26 -17.33 -11.24 -6.13
CA PHE A 26 -18.28 -12.30 -6.53
C PHE A 26 -18.40 -12.45 -8.05
N ASP A 27 -17.69 -11.68 -8.84
CA ASP A 27 -17.61 -11.87 -10.30
C ASP A 27 -17.18 -13.29 -10.64
N LYS A 28 -17.90 -13.93 -11.58
CA LYS A 28 -17.70 -15.34 -11.93
C LYS A 28 -16.30 -15.66 -12.43
N LYS A 29 -15.63 -14.70 -13.06
CA LYS A 29 -14.30 -14.90 -13.65
C LYS A 29 -13.21 -14.72 -12.63
N VAL A 30 -13.30 -13.71 -11.76
CA VAL A 30 -12.33 -13.43 -10.69
C VAL A 30 -12.54 -14.36 -9.51
N SER A 31 -13.78 -14.48 -9.04
CA SER A 31 -14.20 -15.30 -7.88
C SER A 31 -13.29 -15.09 -6.65
N PHE A 32 -12.93 -13.84 -6.36
CA PHE A 32 -11.95 -13.50 -5.32
C PHE A 32 -12.41 -13.95 -3.93
N PHE A 33 -13.71 -14.06 -3.67
CA PHE A 33 -14.24 -14.60 -2.41
C PHE A 33 -13.68 -16.00 -2.08
N LYS A 34 -13.28 -16.78 -3.09
CA LYS A 34 -12.65 -18.11 -2.89
C LYS A 34 -11.21 -17.99 -2.35
N GLU A 35 -10.58 -16.85 -2.53
CA GLU A 35 -9.23 -16.56 -2.08
C GLU A 35 -9.20 -16.01 -0.64
N TRP A 36 -10.33 -15.63 -0.06
CA TRP A 36 -10.42 -15.09 1.30
C TRP A 36 -9.81 -16.02 2.35
N LYS A 37 -9.89 -17.32 2.16
CA LYS A 37 -9.23 -18.31 3.04
C LYS A 37 -7.70 -18.18 3.11
N TYR A 38 -7.08 -17.54 2.11
CA TYR A 38 -5.65 -17.20 2.10
C TYR A 38 -5.43 -15.73 2.45
N PHE A 39 -6.29 -14.85 1.92
CA PHE A 39 -6.21 -13.41 2.17
C PHE A 39 -6.37 -13.09 3.67
N LEU A 40 -7.44 -13.56 4.31
CA LEU A 40 -7.74 -13.18 5.69
C LEU A 40 -6.60 -13.52 6.68
N PRO A 41 -6.02 -14.73 6.72
CA PRO A 41 -4.92 -15.00 7.63
C PRO A 41 -3.64 -14.22 7.29
N VAL A 42 -3.38 -13.96 6.01
CA VAL A 42 -2.25 -13.13 5.60
C VAL A 42 -2.49 -11.68 5.99
N ASN A 43 -3.71 -11.15 5.74
CA ASN A 43 -4.05 -9.78 6.12
C ASN A 43 -3.98 -9.58 7.64
N LEU A 44 -4.41 -10.56 8.43
CA LEU A 44 -4.27 -10.49 9.88
C LEU A 44 -2.79 -10.39 10.30
N ALA A 45 -1.92 -11.19 9.71
CA ALA A 45 -0.50 -11.19 10.05
C ALA A 45 0.24 -9.93 9.54
N VAL A 46 0.03 -9.58 8.26
CA VAL A 46 0.68 -8.41 7.64
C VAL A 46 0.07 -7.13 8.19
N GLY A 47 -1.25 -7.06 8.33
CA GLY A 47 -1.94 -5.90 8.92
C GLY A 47 -1.49 -5.65 10.37
N ALA A 48 -1.36 -6.69 11.19
CA ALA A 48 -0.83 -6.55 12.55
C ALA A 48 0.62 -6.00 12.56
N PHE A 49 1.46 -6.44 11.61
CA PHE A 49 2.81 -5.90 11.45
C PHE A 49 2.78 -4.41 11.11
N PHE A 50 1.97 -4.00 10.12
CA PHE A 50 1.87 -2.60 9.72
C PHE A 50 1.21 -1.72 10.78
N ILE A 51 0.19 -2.20 11.50
CA ILE A 51 -0.41 -1.48 12.63
C ILE A 51 0.63 -1.27 13.75
N ALA A 52 1.43 -2.28 14.08
CA ALA A 52 2.49 -2.11 15.07
C ALA A 52 3.55 -1.10 14.63
N TRP A 53 3.90 -1.11 13.34
CA TRP A 53 4.79 -0.11 12.74
C TRP A 53 4.17 1.29 12.80
N ASP A 54 2.90 1.41 12.48
CA ASP A 54 2.19 2.68 12.47
C ASP A 54 2.06 3.27 13.88
N VAL A 55 1.75 2.45 14.88
CA VAL A 55 1.79 2.86 16.29
C VAL A 55 3.16 3.41 16.66
N TRP A 56 4.23 2.73 16.27
CA TRP A 56 5.58 3.19 16.52
C TRP A 56 5.86 4.53 15.85
N PHE A 57 5.54 4.68 14.57
CA PHE A 57 5.81 5.89 13.80
C PHE A 57 4.96 7.07 14.25
N THR A 58 3.71 6.86 14.61
CA THR A 58 2.83 7.89 15.19
C THR A 58 3.39 8.38 16.53
N ASN A 59 3.81 7.47 17.42
CA ASN A 59 4.43 7.84 18.69
C ASN A 59 5.78 8.55 18.52
N ALA A 60 6.51 8.25 17.47
CA ALA A 60 7.78 8.89 17.14
C ALA A 60 7.61 10.23 16.37
N GLY A 61 6.36 10.61 16.03
CA GLY A 61 6.06 11.85 15.32
C GLY A 61 6.47 11.86 13.84
N VAL A 62 6.61 10.65 13.23
CA VAL A 62 6.90 10.51 11.79
C VAL A 62 5.71 10.96 10.96
N TRP A 63 4.50 10.64 11.44
CA TRP A 63 3.22 11.13 10.92
C TRP A 63 2.21 11.36 12.04
N ALA A 64 1.13 12.03 11.71
CA ALA A 64 0.02 12.30 12.63
C ALA A 64 -1.30 12.42 11.86
N PHE A 65 -2.40 12.39 12.59
CA PHE A 65 -3.76 12.40 12.05
C PHE A 65 -4.52 13.63 12.52
N ASN A 66 -5.28 14.25 11.61
CA ASN A 66 -6.10 15.40 11.93
C ASN A 66 -7.49 14.96 12.46
N SER A 67 -7.77 15.25 13.71
CA SER A 67 -9.00 14.88 14.41
C SER A 67 -10.28 15.39 13.74
N ASP A 68 -10.22 16.46 12.93
CA ASP A 68 -11.39 17.07 12.29
C ASP A 68 -12.01 16.15 11.22
N TYR A 69 -11.24 15.17 10.73
CA TYR A 69 -11.65 14.23 9.69
C TYR A 69 -11.90 12.81 10.18
N LEU A 70 -11.74 12.58 11.50
CA LEU A 70 -11.84 11.27 12.13
C LEU A 70 -13.15 11.10 12.87
N LEU A 71 -13.59 9.86 13.07
CA LEU A 71 -14.74 9.52 13.91
C LEU A 71 -14.47 9.69 15.41
N GLY A 72 -13.19 9.67 15.83
CA GLY A 72 -12.75 9.82 17.21
C GLY A 72 -12.37 8.54 17.94
N PRO A 73 -13.02 7.36 17.77
CA PRO A 73 -12.56 6.12 18.39
C PRO A 73 -11.13 5.75 17.97
N THR A 74 -10.35 5.22 18.92
CA THR A 74 -8.97 4.82 18.68
C THR A 74 -8.76 3.35 19.03
N CYS A 75 -7.81 2.72 18.32
CA CYS A 75 -7.34 1.36 18.54
C CYS A 75 -5.81 1.39 18.62
N PHE A 76 -5.24 0.93 19.74
CA PHE A 76 -3.81 0.99 20.03
C PHE A 76 -3.19 2.41 19.93
N GLY A 77 -3.99 3.45 20.13
CA GLY A 77 -3.57 4.84 19.99
C GLY A 77 -3.63 5.41 18.58
N LEU A 78 -4.01 4.60 17.59
CA LEU A 78 -4.30 5.04 16.22
C LEU A 78 -5.80 5.31 16.04
N PRO A 79 -6.21 6.18 15.11
CA PRO A 79 -7.59 6.26 14.66
C PRO A 79 -8.10 4.89 14.21
N ILE A 80 -9.37 4.58 14.46
CA ILE A 80 -9.96 3.30 14.01
C ILE A 80 -9.92 3.18 12.49
N GLU A 81 -10.01 4.28 11.78
CA GLU A 81 -9.89 4.37 10.33
C GLU A 81 -8.53 3.88 9.85
N GLU A 82 -7.44 4.27 10.53
CA GLU A 82 -6.09 3.77 10.19
C GLU A 82 -6.00 2.25 10.36
N CYS A 83 -6.61 1.70 11.41
CA CYS A 83 -6.68 0.25 11.57
C CYS A 83 -7.50 -0.41 10.45
N LEU A 84 -8.57 0.24 9.96
CA LEU A 84 -9.38 -0.23 8.83
C LEU A 84 -8.65 -0.05 7.49
N PHE A 85 -7.85 0.98 7.33
CA PHE A 85 -6.98 1.19 6.17
C PHE A 85 -6.15 -0.07 5.86
N PHE A 86 -5.54 -0.69 6.88
CA PHE A 86 -4.77 -1.94 6.73
C PHE A 86 -5.62 -3.18 6.42
N PHE A 87 -6.92 -3.04 6.32
CA PHE A 87 -7.81 -4.05 5.75
C PHE A 87 -8.31 -3.62 4.36
N CYS A 88 -8.82 -2.40 4.22
CA CYS A 88 -9.49 -1.93 3.02
C CYS A 88 -8.52 -1.80 1.82
N ILE A 89 -7.36 -1.18 2.03
CA ILE A 89 -6.36 -0.97 0.97
C ILE A 89 -5.73 -2.31 0.52
N PRO A 90 -5.27 -3.19 1.42
CA PRO A 90 -4.79 -4.51 1.00
C PRO A 90 -5.86 -5.36 0.32
N TYR A 91 -7.12 -5.29 0.77
CA TYR A 91 -8.21 -5.99 0.11
C TYR A 91 -8.35 -5.56 -1.35
N ALA A 92 -8.47 -4.26 -1.59
CA ALA A 92 -8.60 -3.70 -2.93
C ALA A 92 -7.38 -4.01 -3.81
N SER A 93 -6.18 -3.94 -3.23
CA SER A 93 -4.93 -4.20 -3.93
C SER A 93 -4.77 -5.66 -4.33
N VAL A 94 -5.05 -6.58 -3.42
CA VAL A 94 -4.99 -8.02 -3.68
C VAL A 94 -6.11 -8.45 -4.62
N PHE A 95 -7.33 -7.89 -4.48
CA PHE A 95 -8.39 -8.09 -5.47
C PHE A 95 -7.92 -7.70 -6.87
N THR A 96 -7.29 -6.53 -7.04
CA THR A 96 -6.77 -6.06 -8.32
C THR A 96 -5.73 -7.02 -8.89
N TYR A 97 -4.82 -7.55 -8.07
CA TYR A 97 -3.87 -8.59 -8.46
C TYR A 97 -4.57 -9.82 -9.05
N PHE A 98 -5.61 -10.34 -8.39
CA PHE A 98 -6.36 -11.50 -8.89
C PHE A 98 -7.22 -11.16 -10.11
N ALA A 99 -7.82 -9.97 -10.15
CA ALA A 99 -8.60 -9.51 -11.28
C ALA A 99 -7.75 -9.41 -12.56
N LEU A 100 -6.56 -8.81 -12.47
CA LEU A 100 -5.64 -8.75 -13.61
C LEU A 100 -5.22 -10.14 -14.08
N ARG A 101 -4.92 -11.06 -13.19
CA ARG A 101 -4.62 -12.47 -13.55
C ARG A 101 -5.80 -13.17 -14.24
N ALA A 102 -7.04 -12.81 -13.90
CA ALA A 102 -8.23 -13.40 -14.51
C ALA A 102 -8.56 -12.77 -15.88
N TYR A 103 -8.32 -11.47 -16.06
CA TYR A 103 -8.75 -10.74 -17.25
C TYR A 103 -7.65 -10.51 -18.27
N VAL A 104 -6.40 -10.34 -17.85
CA VAL A 104 -5.26 -10.13 -18.74
C VAL A 104 -4.74 -11.48 -19.25
N LYS A 105 -5.02 -11.79 -20.52
CA LYS A 105 -4.62 -13.07 -21.13
C LYS A 105 -3.11 -13.27 -21.19
N ARG A 106 -2.36 -12.21 -21.38
CA ARG A 106 -0.88 -12.22 -21.45
C ARG A 106 -0.35 -11.01 -20.69
N ASN A 107 0.34 -11.26 -19.60
CA ASN A 107 0.98 -10.21 -18.83
C ASN A 107 2.11 -9.57 -19.66
N PRO A 108 2.03 -8.26 -19.97
CA PRO A 108 3.06 -7.57 -20.75
C PRO A 108 4.44 -7.54 -20.05
N LEU A 109 4.46 -7.71 -18.73
CA LEU A 109 5.67 -7.69 -17.91
C LEU A 109 6.26 -9.08 -17.64
N GLN A 110 5.70 -10.14 -18.23
CA GLN A 110 6.07 -11.52 -17.94
C GLN A 110 7.57 -11.83 -18.07
N ASN A 111 8.28 -11.11 -18.96
CA ASN A 111 9.72 -11.27 -19.19
C ASN A 111 10.54 -10.11 -18.62
N ALA A 112 9.91 -9.13 -17.99
CA ALA A 112 10.56 -7.93 -17.47
C ALA A 112 10.71 -7.96 -15.94
N ASP A 113 10.07 -8.90 -15.25
CA ASP A 113 10.02 -8.95 -13.78
C ASP A 113 11.40 -9.04 -13.14
N GLY A 114 12.33 -9.82 -13.71
CA GLY A 114 13.71 -9.88 -13.23
C GLY A 114 14.42 -8.53 -13.32
N THR A 115 14.28 -7.83 -14.44
CA THR A 115 14.84 -6.47 -14.62
C THR A 115 14.19 -5.47 -13.68
N LEU A 116 12.86 -5.52 -13.50
CA LEU A 116 12.13 -4.65 -12.59
C LEU A 116 12.53 -4.89 -11.13
N ASN A 117 12.69 -6.13 -10.71
CA ASN A 117 13.15 -6.46 -9.36
C ASN A 117 14.56 -5.93 -9.11
N VAL A 118 15.48 -6.09 -10.07
CA VAL A 118 16.85 -5.57 -9.95
C VAL A 118 16.85 -4.05 -9.93
N ALA A 119 16.13 -3.39 -10.85
CA ALA A 119 16.03 -1.94 -10.89
C ALA A 119 15.40 -1.37 -9.60
N GLY A 120 14.32 -1.99 -9.12
CA GLY A 120 13.69 -1.65 -7.85
C GLY A 120 14.63 -1.85 -6.64
N SER A 121 15.42 -2.93 -6.64
CA SER A 121 16.42 -3.16 -5.59
C SER A 121 17.52 -2.08 -5.62
N ILE A 122 18.00 -1.71 -6.80
CA ILE A 122 19.00 -0.63 -6.95
C ILE A 122 18.41 0.70 -6.45
N LEU A 123 17.19 1.02 -6.86
CA LEU A 123 16.49 2.23 -6.38
C LEU A 123 16.38 2.24 -4.85
N CYS A 124 15.88 1.16 -4.26
CA CYS A 124 15.73 1.06 -2.81
C CYS A 124 17.08 1.16 -2.08
N PHE A 125 18.14 0.54 -2.62
CA PHE A 125 19.49 0.67 -2.08
C PHE A 125 19.99 2.14 -2.10
N LEU A 126 19.80 2.84 -3.23
CA LEU A 126 20.17 4.24 -3.36
C LEU A 126 19.36 5.13 -2.40
N LEU A 127 18.07 4.84 -2.18
CA LEU A 127 17.24 5.57 -1.23
C LEU A 127 17.72 5.35 0.21
N VAL A 128 18.03 4.12 0.60
CA VAL A 128 18.61 3.83 1.92
C VAL A 128 19.96 4.55 2.08
N TRP A 129 20.81 4.53 1.04
CA TRP A 129 22.11 5.19 1.09
C TRP A 129 22.02 6.71 1.26
N ASN A 130 21.08 7.37 0.56
CA ASN A 130 20.94 8.83 0.58
C ASN A 130 20.09 9.35 1.73
N PHE A 131 19.19 8.53 2.31
CA PHE A 131 18.20 8.93 3.31
C PHE A 131 18.20 7.99 4.54
N SER A 132 19.38 7.50 4.93
CA SER A 132 19.52 6.58 6.08
C SER A 132 19.10 7.18 7.41
N ASP A 133 19.11 8.51 7.54
CA ASP A 133 18.67 9.29 8.69
C ASP A 133 17.14 9.55 8.70
N ARG A 134 16.44 9.27 7.60
CA ARG A 134 15.00 9.49 7.45
C ARG A 134 14.24 8.19 7.60
N TRP A 135 13.55 8.03 8.71
CA TRP A 135 12.96 6.76 9.11
C TRP A 135 11.95 6.22 8.11
N TYR A 136 11.05 7.05 7.58
CA TYR A 136 10.00 6.57 6.69
C TYR A 136 10.58 5.96 5.41
N ILE A 137 11.30 6.75 4.63
CA ILE A 137 11.88 6.26 3.38
C ILE A 137 12.97 5.23 3.62
N GLY A 138 13.80 5.40 4.66
CA GLY A 138 14.90 4.49 4.96
C GLY A 138 14.42 3.08 5.30
N ILE A 139 13.49 2.94 6.26
CA ILE A 139 12.98 1.62 6.69
C ILE A 139 12.15 0.97 5.59
N THR A 140 11.27 1.74 4.94
CA THR A 140 10.43 1.24 3.84
C THR A 140 11.28 0.71 2.68
N SER A 141 12.29 1.49 2.26
CA SER A 141 13.20 1.08 1.19
C SER A 141 14.08 -0.10 1.59
N PHE A 142 14.55 -0.15 2.84
CA PHE A 142 15.32 -1.29 3.36
C PHE A 142 14.53 -2.60 3.28
N LEU A 143 13.31 -2.61 3.78
CA LEU A 143 12.44 -3.80 3.75
C LEU A 143 12.09 -4.19 2.30
N THR A 144 11.79 -3.21 1.45
CA THR A 144 11.48 -3.44 0.04
C THR A 144 12.69 -4.02 -0.72
N PHE A 145 13.90 -3.51 -0.46
CA PHE A 145 15.14 -4.03 -1.03
C PHE A 145 15.32 -5.53 -0.75
N PHE A 146 15.24 -5.95 0.51
CA PHE A 146 15.38 -7.35 0.87
C PHE A 146 14.22 -8.21 0.33
N GLY A 147 13.00 -7.67 0.30
CA GLY A 147 11.85 -8.32 -0.33
C GLY A 147 12.10 -8.63 -1.81
N LEU A 148 12.55 -7.65 -2.58
CA LEU A 148 12.86 -7.80 -4.01
C LEU A 148 14.02 -8.78 -4.25
N LEU A 149 15.08 -8.71 -3.44
CA LEU A 149 16.18 -9.69 -3.52
C LEU A 149 15.67 -11.12 -3.25
N TRP A 150 14.82 -11.29 -2.25
CA TRP A 150 14.23 -12.61 -1.96
C TRP A 150 13.37 -13.11 -3.11
N VAL A 151 12.49 -12.28 -3.67
CA VAL A 151 11.65 -12.61 -4.83
C VAL A 151 12.52 -13.05 -6.02
N THR A 152 13.56 -12.29 -6.32
CA THR A 152 14.51 -12.58 -7.41
C THR A 152 15.25 -13.89 -7.16
N SER A 153 15.80 -14.10 -5.95
CA SER A 153 16.58 -15.31 -5.61
C SER A 153 15.74 -16.59 -5.68
N LYS A 154 14.42 -16.49 -5.48
CA LYS A 154 13.50 -17.63 -5.53
C LYS A 154 12.78 -17.77 -6.87
N HIS A 155 13.09 -16.95 -7.87
CA HIS A 155 12.49 -16.96 -9.20
C HIS A 155 10.95 -17.07 -9.14
N LYS A 156 10.32 -16.18 -8.33
CA LYS A 156 8.89 -16.22 -8.09
C LYS A 156 8.10 -15.75 -9.31
N ARG A 157 7.41 -16.68 -9.99
CA ARG A 157 6.64 -16.44 -11.21
C ARG A 157 5.52 -15.40 -11.04
N TRP A 158 4.98 -15.24 -9.84
CA TRP A 158 3.98 -14.24 -9.53
C TRP A 158 4.54 -12.80 -9.48
N SER A 159 5.86 -12.63 -9.56
CA SER A 159 6.52 -11.32 -9.51
C SER A 159 6.05 -10.39 -10.63
N SER A 160 5.95 -10.89 -11.86
CA SER A 160 5.45 -10.10 -12.99
C SER A 160 4.00 -9.63 -12.80
N ASP A 161 3.14 -10.48 -12.20
CA ASP A 161 1.75 -10.15 -11.91
C ASP A 161 1.66 -9.10 -10.79
N LEU A 162 2.55 -9.18 -9.79
CA LEU A 162 2.67 -8.16 -8.74
C LEU A 162 3.05 -6.79 -9.35
N TRP A 163 4.06 -6.75 -10.21
CA TRP A 163 4.46 -5.50 -10.88
C TRP A 163 3.33 -4.91 -11.73
N LEU A 164 2.62 -5.76 -12.49
CA LEU A 164 1.48 -5.30 -13.28
C LEU A 164 0.38 -4.73 -12.37
N ALA A 165 0.05 -5.44 -11.29
CA ALA A 165 -0.96 -4.96 -10.33
C ALA A 165 -0.54 -3.65 -9.67
N PHE A 166 0.71 -3.53 -9.26
CA PHE A 166 1.24 -2.31 -8.66
C PHE A 166 1.17 -1.11 -9.60
N LEU A 167 1.59 -1.27 -10.86
CA LEU A 167 1.52 -0.18 -11.85
C LEU A 167 0.07 0.28 -12.10
N VAL A 168 -0.89 -0.66 -12.14
CA VAL A 168 -2.32 -0.31 -12.27
C VAL A 168 -2.82 0.39 -11.00
N LEU A 169 -2.36 -0.05 -9.84
CA LEU A 169 -2.75 0.51 -8.53
C LEU A 169 -2.16 1.90 -8.25
N LEU A 170 -1.10 2.33 -8.96
CA LEU A 170 -0.56 3.70 -8.78
C LEU A 170 -1.64 4.76 -9.00
N PHE A 171 -2.53 4.58 -9.97
CA PHE A 171 -3.59 5.55 -10.23
C PHE A 171 -4.58 5.68 -9.05
N PRO A 172 -5.27 4.62 -8.60
CA PRO A 172 -6.15 4.73 -7.44
C PRO A 172 -5.40 5.09 -6.13
N GLN A 173 -4.13 4.71 -5.99
CA GLN A 173 -3.31 5.10 -4.85
C GLN A 173 -3.09 6.62 -4.82
N ILE A 174 -2.74 7.25 -5.95
CA ILE A 174 -2.59 8.71 -6.03
C ILE A 174 -3.92 9.39 -5.70
N LEU A 175 -5.05 8.85 -6.14
CA LEU A 175 -6.36 9.42 -5.82
C LEU A 175 -6.69 9.32 -4.34
N SER A 176 -6.61 8.13 -3.74
CA SER A 176 -6.97 7.93 -2.33
C SER A 176 -5.99 8.61 -1.39
N ASN A 177 -4.67 8.41 -1.56
CA ASN A 177 -3.67 9.07 -0.74
C ASN A 177 -3.60 10.58 -1.02
N GLY A 178 -3.91 11.02 -2.24
CA GLY A 178 -4.05 12.43 -2.55
C GLY A 178 -5.07 13.10 -1.63
N VAL A 179 -6.28 12.52 -1.53
CA VAL A 179 -7.33 13.02 -0.61
C VAL A 179 -6.87 12.94 0.86
N LEU A 180 -6.21 11.87 1.28
CA LEU A 180 -5.73 11.72 2.66
C LEU A 180 -4.64 12.73 3.02
N THR A 181 -3.83 13.16 2.05
CA THR A 181 -2.69 14.06 2.27
C THR A 181 -2.96 15.51 1.90
N GLY A 182 -4.16 15.82 1.38
CA GLY A 182 -4.62 17.18 1.07
C GLY A 182 -5.89 17.14 0.25
N LEU A 183 -7.03 17.60 0.82
CA LEU A 183 -8.37 17.41 0.23
C LEU A 183 -8.47 17.84 -1.23
N ASP A 184 -7.89 18.98 -1.58
CA ASP A 184 -7.85 19.52 -2.94
C ASP A 184 -6.55 19.14 -3.66
N PHE A 185 -6.13 17.88 -3.54
CA PHE A 185 -4.82 17.41 -3.99
C PHE A 185 -4.49 17.75 -5.45
N TRP A 186 -5.49 17.79 -6.35
CA TRP A 186 -5.33 18.14 -7.78
C TRP A 186 -4.92 19.59 -8.04
N ASN A 187 -5.05 20.49 -7.05
CA ASN A 187 -4.64 21.89 -7.15
C ASN A 187 -3.13 22.09 -6.89
N TYR A 188 -2.43 21.06 -6.41
CA TYR A 188 -0.98 21.11 -6.21
C TYR A 188 -0.22 20.75 -7.48
N PRO A 189 1.04 21.20 -7.65
CA PRO A 189 1.89 20.78 -8.76
C PRO A 189 2.05 19.26 -8.80
N LEU A 190 2.12 18.69 -10.02
CA LEU A 190 2.29 17.25 -10.20
C LEU A 190 3.51 16.70 -9.43
N LEU A 191 4.61 17.45 -9.40
CA LEU A 191 5.81 17.08 -8.66
C LEU A 191 6.41 18.33 -8.02
N HIS A 192 6.58 18.32 -6.70
CA HIS A 192 7.19 19.41 -5.95
C HIS A 192 7.81 18.93 -4.64
N SER A 193 8.59 19.79 -3.99
CA SER A 193 9.21 19.52 -2.68
C SER A 193 8.81 20.53 -1.60
N ASP A 194 7.85 21.40 -1.88
CA ASP A 194 7.35 22.37 -0.90
C ASP A 194 6.15 21.80 -0.15
N ALA A 195 6.38 21.25 1.03
CA ALA A 195 5.33 20.75 1.90
C ALA A 195 4.50 21.88 2.55
N SER A 196 4.98 23.13 2.55
CA SER A 196 4.31 24.26 3.20
C SER A 196 3.05 24.72 2.48
N ILE A 197 2.91 24.38 1.19
CA ILE A 197 1.73 24.73 0.40
C ILE A 197 0.57 23.76 0.64
N VAL A 198 0.83 22.56 1.16
CA VAL A 198 -0.19 21.52 1.34
C VAL A 198 -1.06 21.84 2.56
N ARG A 199 -2.37 21.84 2.36
CA ARG A 199 -3.41 22.18 3.36
C ARG A 199 -4.38 21.03 3.54
N ASP A 200 -5.17 21.11 4.60
CA ASP A 200 -6.33 20.22 4.86
C ASP A 200 -5.96 18.73 4.76
N GLN A 201 -4.84 18.37 5.42
CA GLN A 201 -4.34 17.01 5.47
C GLN A 201 -5.12 16.21 6.53
N ILE A 202 -5.59 15.02 6.15
CA ILE A 202 -6.12 14.02 7.09
C ILE A 202 -4.94 13.31 7.75
N VAL A 203 -3.96 12.91 6.94
CA VAL A 203 -2.69 12.33 7.38
C VAL A 203 -1.57 13.31 7.11
N TRP A 204 -0.87 13.70 8.15
CA TRP A 204 0.26 14.63 8.09
C TRP A 204 1.58 13.88 8.24
N TYR A 205 2.60 14.27 7.46
CA TYR A 205 3.92 13.66 7.46
C TYR A 205 5.00 14.65 7.89
N HIS A 206 5.88 14.22 8.80
CA HIS A 206 7.03 15.02 9.21
C HIS A 206 8.09 15.04 8.10
N ALA A 207 8.42 16.24 7.60
CA ALA A 207 9.33 16.41 6.46
C ALA A 207 10.75 15.85 6.69
N GLY A 208 11.19 15.76 7.95
CA GLY A 208 12.49 15.18 8.32
C GLY A 208 12.58 13.66 8.17
N HIS A 209 11.47 12.96 7.95
CA HIS A 209 11.44 11.49 7.88
C HIS A 209 11.11 10.92 6.50
N ASN A 210 10.78 11.77 5.51
CA ASN A 210 10.49 11.40 4.13
C ASN A 210 11.47 12.07 3.14
N THR A 211 11.39 11.74 1.84
CA THR A 211 12.26 12.33 0.81
C THR A 211 12.06 13.85 0.64
N GLY A 212 10.92 14.38 1.07
CA GLY A 212 10.49 15.76 0.84
C GLY A 212 9.78 15.96 -0.49
N TRP A 213 9.85 15.01 -1.43
CA TRP A 213 9.17 15.10 -2.71
C TRP A 213 7.72 14.61 -2.62
N ARG A 214 6.83 15.25 -3.37
CA ARG A 214 5.40 14.93 -3.42
C ARG A 214 4.90 14.87 -4.86
N ILE A 215 3.96 13.95 -5.10
CA ILE A 215 3.13 13.91 -6.29
C ILE A 215 1.78 14.50 -5.88
N PHE A 216 1.45 15.68 -6.38
CA PHE A 216 0.38 16.50 -5.84
C PHE A 216 0.59 16.73 -4.34
N SER A 217 -0.31 16.26 -3.46
CA SER A 217 -0.15 16.31 -2.01
C SER A 217 0.58 15.10 -1.43
N MET A 218 0.55 13.95 -2.12
CA MET A 218 1.04 12.66 -1.64
C MET A 218 2.58 12.58 -1.62
N PRO A 219 3.23 12.21 -0.51
CA PRO A 219 4.65 11.89 -0.51
C PRO A 219 5.00 10.79 -1.52
N VAL A 220 6.10 10.95 -2.27
CA VAL A 220 6.56 9.89 -3.20
C VAL A 220 6.96 8.61 -2.47
N ASP A 221 7.27 8.71 -1.21
CA ASP A 221 7.60 7.62 -0.27
C ASP A 221 6.46 6.60 -0.17
N ASP A 222 5.20 7.06 -0.26
CA ASP A 222 3.99 6.23 -0.22
C ASP A 222 3.94 5.24 -1.39
N ILE A 223 4.61 5.54 -2.50
CA ILE A 223 4.72 4.61 -3.64
C ILE A 223 5.48 3.35 -3.22
N ILE A 224 6.61 3.50 -2.52
CA ILE A 224 7.43 2.37 -2.08
C ILE A 224 6.74 1.63 -0.92
N TYR A 225 6.11 2.38 -0.02
CA TYR A 225 5.31 1.81 1.06
C TYR A 225 4.13 0.98 0.54
N GLY A 226 3.39 1.49 -0.45
CA GLY A 226 2.31 0.76 -1.10
C GLY A 226 2.81 -0.50 -1.83
N PHE A 227 3.98 -0.43 -2.50
CA PHE A 227 4.60 -1.61 -3.09
C PHE A 227 4.98 -2.66 -2.03
N LEU A 228 5.55 -2.25 -0.91
CA LEU A 228 5.88 -3.15 0.20
C LEU A 228 4.61 -3.81 0.77
N LEU A 229 3.57 -3.02 1.02
CA LEU A 229 2.31 -3.49 1.58
C LEU A 229 1.65 -4.56 0.68
N ILE A 230 1.45 -4.27 -0.61
CA ILE A 230 0.88 -5.26 -1.53
C ILE A 230 1.82 -6.45 -1.75
N GLY A 231 3.12 -6.22 -1.83
CA GLY A 231 4.13 -7.25 -2.02
C GLY A 231 4.13 -8.28 -0.90
N MET A 232 4.05 -7.84 0.36
CA MET A 232 3.97 -8.74 1.52
C MET A 232 2.68 -9.56 1.51
N HIS A 233 1.54 -8.97 1.13
CA HIS A 233 0.27 -9.70 1.02
C HIS A 233 0.31 -10.75 -0.09
N VAL A 234 0.75 -10.38 -1.29
CA VAL A 234 0.87 -11.32 -2.41
C VAL A 234 1.84 -12.45 -2.08
N ALA A 235 3.01 -12.13 -1.53
CA ALA A 235 3.99 -13.13 -1.13
C ALA A 235 3.44 -14.12 -0.10
N GLY A 236 2.73 -13.63 0.91
CA GLY A 236 2.08 -14.47 1.93
C GLY A 236 1.02 -15.40 1.35
N ILE A 237 0.13 -14.86 0.51
CA ILE A 237 -0.94 -15.64 -0.14
C ILE A 237 -0.35 -16.73 -1.04
N GLU A 238 0.61 -16.38 -1.90
CA GLU A 238 1.23 -17.34 -2.82
C GLU A 238 2.03 -18.40 -2.04
N ALA A 239 2.69 -18.03 -0.93
CA ALA A 239 3.36 -19.00 -0.06
C ALA A 239 2.38 -20.01 0.57
N LEU A 240 1.21 -19.57 1.03
CA LEU A 240 0.17 -20.47 1.55
C LEU A 240 -0.37 -21.40 0.45
N LYS A 241 -0.55 -20.91 -0.76
CA LYS A 241 -0.96 -21.71 -1.93
C LYS A 241 0.10 -22.76 -2.29
N GLU A 242 1.38 -22.37 -2.37
CA GLU A 242 2.49 -23.28 -2.64
C GLU A 242 2.57 -24.41 -1.59
N ARG A 243 2.43 -24.08 -0.29
CA ARG A 243 2.41 -25.08 0.79
C ARG A 243 1.27 -26.08 0.66
N LYS A 244 0.09 -25.64 0.26
CA LYS A 244 -1.07 -26.53 0.06
C LYS A 244 -0.82 -27.52 -1.08
N VAL A 245 -0.34 -27.02 -2.22
CA VAL A 245 -0.02 -27.89 -3.39
C VAL A 245 1.07 -28.92 -3.03
N ARG A 246 2.09 -28.49 -2.27
CA ARG A 246 3.16 -29.39 -1.80
C ARG A 246 2.63 -30.51 -0.91
N LYS A 247 1.73 -30.17 0.04
CA LYS A 247 1.12 -31.19 0.94
C LYS A 247 0.30 -32.21 0.14
N GLN A 248 -0.45 -31.77 -0.87
CA GLN A 248 -1.25 -32.67 -1.72
C GLN A 248 -0.43 -33.60 -2.61
N ARG A 249 0.87 -33.26 -2.87
CA ARG A 249 1.77 -34.11 -3.65
C ARG A 249 2.53 -35.15 -2.81
N LEU A 250 2.57 -34.95 -1.49
CA LEU A 250 3.34 -35.79 -0.55
C LEU A 250 2.43 -36.73 0.26
N GLY A 251 1.14 -36.55 0.25
CA GLY A 251 0.14 -37.45 0.85
C GLY A 251 -0.68 -38.14 -0.21
#